data_dd2814938ad2aaa8c866d50f83322578
#
_entry.id   dd2814938ad2aaa8c866d50f83322578
#
_cell.length_a   1.000
_cell.length_b   1.000
_cell.length_c   1.000
_cell.angle_alpha   90.00
_cell.angle_beta   90.00
_cell.angle_gamma   90.00
#
_symmetry.space_group_name_H-M   'P 1'
#
loop_
_entity.id
_entity.type
_entity.pdbx_description
1 polymer ?
#
loop_
_entity_poly.entity_id
_entity_poly.type
_entity_poly.pdbx_seq_one_letter_code
_entity_poly.pdbx_strand_id
1 'polypeptide(L)'
;RTDIRDEVHTYEQALELQKENGPMVDFPEKFSNGYAFKAAVPVNYETEDKDGNKLGNGTQLSVTYGKDGMEDVTFSAEVGMDGELTPAEVRTCEDGTELCFYKLTNKFVPADYELTEEDKKAQEDGNFNLAYGSDKVEVMTSYTVEWNMDGQGYSLFKFGEDLGAEEMFGMAEEIIAGQSK
;
A
#
# COMPACT_ATOMS: atom_id res chain seq x y z
N ARG A 1 15.07 -7.67 -7.45
CA ARG A 1 14.56 -9.05 -7.66
C ARG A 1 13.69 -9.38 -6.47
N THR A 2 12.39 -9.41 -6.67
CA THR A 2 11.41 -9.74 -5.63
C THR A 2 11.33 -11.28 -5.57
N ASP A 3 11.92 -11.88 -4.55
CA ASP A 3 11.68 -13.29 -4.23
C ASP A 3 10.35 -13.36 -3.48
N ILE A 4 9.30 -13.74 -4.18
CA ILE A 4 8.00 -14.04 -3.58
C ILE A 4 8.17 -15.37 -2.85
N ARG A 5 8.19 -15.32 -1.52
CA ARG A 5 8.12 -16.51 -0.67
C ARG A 5 6.66 -16.92 -0.49
N ASP A 6 6.45 -18.13 0.00
CA ASP A 6 5.16 -18.79 0.07
C ASP A 6 4.05 -17.90 0.68
N GLU A 7 3.04 -17.60 -0.12
CA GLU A 7 1.82 -16.93 0.32
C GLU A 7 1.06 -17.83 1.30
N VAL A 8 0.60 -17.27 2.39
CA VAL A 8 -0.23 -17.96 3.38
C VAL A 8 -1.67 -17.46 3.33
N HIS A 9 -2.62 -18.34 3.63
CA HIS A 9 -4.05 -18.08 3.47
C HIS A 9 -4.85 -18.15 4.77
N THR A 10 -4.20 -18.37 5.92
CA THR A 10 -4.85 -18.29 7.23
C THR A 10 -4.22 -17.20 8.08
N TYR A 11 -5.05 -16.56 8.90
CA TYR A 11 -4.61 -15.50 9.80
C TYR A 11 -3.53 -15.97 10.78
N GLU A 12 -3.68 -17.20 11.31
CA GLU A 12 -2.70 -17.81 12.21
C GLU A 12 -1.33 -17.97 11.54
N GLN A 13 -1.29 -18.43 10.29
CA GLN A 13 -0.05 -18.53 9.53
C GLN A 13 0.58 -17.15 9.28
N ALA A 14 -0.23 -16.12 9.03
CA ALA A 14 0.25 -14.75 8.88
C ALA A 14 0.87 -14.22 10.17
N LEU A 15 0.28 -14.50 11.32
CA LEU A 15 0.85 -14.14 12.62
C LEU A 15 2.19 -14.85 12.91
N GLU A 16 2.34 -16.10 12.49
CA GLU A 16 3.63 -16.80 12.61
C GLU A 16 4.69 -16.18 11.68
N LEU A 17 4.35 -15.87 10.43
CA LEU A 17 5.24 -15.15 9.52
C LEU A 17 5.67 -13.79 10.07
N GLN A 18 4.77 -13.07 10.73
CA GLN A 18 5.07 -11.78 11.36
C GLN A 18 6.14 -11.93 12.45
N LYS A 19 6.05 -12.96 13.28
CA LYS A 19 7.05 -13.24 14.33
C LYS A 19 8.43 -13.54 13.76
N GLU A 20 8.48 -14.26 12.63
CA GLU A 20 9.73 -14.65 11.98
C GLU A 20 10.42 -13.49 11.26
N ASN A 21 9.64 -12.55 10.71
CA ASN A 21 10.17 -11.48 9.85
C ASN A 21 10.36 -10.13 10.55
N GLY A 22 10.22 -10.09 11.87
CA GLY A 22 10.52 -8.91 12.68
C GLY A 22 9.32 -8.01 12.97
N PRO A 23 9.55 -6.85 13.59
CA PRO A 23 8.49 -6.01 14.12
C PRO A 23 7.65 -5.42 13.01
N MET A 24 6.43 -5.86 12.93
CA MET A 24 5.35 -5.23 12.21
C MET A 24 4.26 -4.89 13.23
N VAL A 25 3.48 -3.85 12.97
CA VAL A 25 2.33 -3.55 13.83
C VAL A 25 1.29 -4.66 13.74
N ASP A 26 0.54 -4.82 14.81
CA ASP A 26 -0.58 -5.75 14.84
C ASP A 26 -1.60 -5.37 13.77
N PHE A 27 -2.13 -6.34 13.09
CA PHE A 27 -3.16 -6.19 12.07
C PHE A 27 -4.37 -7.08 12.42
N PRO A 28 -5.61 -6.62 12.15
CA PRO A 28 -6.80 -7.36 12.52
C PRO A 28 -7.03 -8.54 11.57
N GLU A 29 -7.75 -9.57 12.05
CA GLU A 29 -8.30 -10.62 11.19
C GLU A 29 -9.46 -10.09 10.33
N LYS A 30 -10.25 -9.16 10.87
CA LYS A 30 -11.42 -8.57 10.21
C LYS A 30 -11.62 -7.12 10.63
N PHE A 31 -11.97 -6.28 9.66
CA PHE A 31 -12.39 -4.90 9.90
C PHE A 31 -13.91 -4.79 10.14
N SER A 32 -14.33 -3.73 10.81
CA SER A 32 -15.74 -3.45 11.10
C SER A 32 -16.61 -3.29 9.86
N ASN A 33 -16.02 -2.84 8.73
CA ASN A 33 -16.70 -2.68 7.46
C ASN A 33 -16.86 -4.00 6.65
N GLY A 34 -16.41 -5.14 7.20
CA GLY A 34 -16.57 -6.46 6.62
C GLY A 34 -15.40 -6.98 5.80
N TYR A 35 -14.36 -6.19 5.55
CA TYR A 35 -13.12 -6.71 4.98
C TYR A 35 -12.48 -7.69 5.94
N ALA A 36 -12.10 -8.87 5.44
CA ALA A 36 -11.52 -9.95 6.23
C ALA A 36 -10.19 -10.41 5.63
N PHE A 37 -9.30 -10.90 6.48
CA PHE A 37 -8.03 -11.49 6.05
C PHE A 37 -8.23 -12.49 4.93
N LYS A 38 -7.42 -12.38 3.88
CA LYS A 38 -7.45 -13.25 2.70
C LYS A 38 -6.12 -13.96 2.48
N ALA A 39 -5.03 -13.24 2.53
CA ALA A 39 -3.70 -13.77 2.31
C ALA A 39 -2.63 -12.86 2.91
N ALA A 40 -1.45 -13.40 3.14
CA ALA A 40 -0.27 -12.62 3.45
C ALA A 40 0.96 -13.20 2.75
N VAL A 41 1.88 -12.33 2.35
CA VAL A 41 3.11 -12.70 1.68
C VAL A 41 4.30 -11.94 2.27
N PRO A 42 5.41 -12.61 2.61
CA PRO A 42 6.63 -11.91 2.98
C PRO A 42 7.30 -11.30 1.75
N VAL A 43 7.61 -10.02 1.81
CA VAL A 43 8.26 -9.25 0.75
C VAL A 43 9.64 -8.83 1.21
N ASN A 44 10.67 -9.27 0.51
CA ASN A 44 12.04 -8.82 0.76
C ASN A 44 12.27 -7.48 0.07
N TYR A 45 12.90 -6.55 0.77
CA TYR A 45 13.29 -5.26 0.22
C TYR A 45 14.77 -4.97 0.43
N GLU A 46 15.33 -4.21 -0.49
CA GLU A 46 16.65 -3.60 -0.35
C GLU A 46 16.50 -2.09 -0.50
N THR A 47 17.12 -1.33 0.38
CA THR A 47 17.19 0.13 0.28
C THR A 47 18.55 0.55 -0.24
N GLU A 48 18.55 1.45 -1.21
CA GLU A 48 19.75 2.03 -1.82
C GLU A 48 19.71 3.56 -1.69
N ASP A 49 20.87 4.18 -1.60
CA ASP A 49 20.96 5.64 -1.72
C ASP A 49 20.92 6.09 -3.19
N LYS A 50 20.95 7.40 -3.41
CA LYS A 50 20.93 8.00 -4.75
C LYS A 50 22.11 7.59 -5.64
N ASP A 51 23.17 7.08 -5.04
CA ASP A 51 24.39 6.64 -5.70
C ASP A 51 24.43 5.11 -5.93
N GLY A 52 23.35 4.41 -5.56
CA GLY A 52 23.21 2.96 -5.71
C GLY A 52 23.90 2.14 -4.62
N ASN A 53 24.31 2.77 -3.52
CA ASN A 53 24.86 2.04 -2.38
C ASN A 53 23.76 1.44 -1.53
N LYS A 54 23.90 0.18 -1.17
CA LYS A 54 22.94 -0.50 -0.30
C LYS A 54 22.98 0.11 1.11
N LEU A 55 21.84 0.62 1.55
CA LEU A 55 21.63 1.17 2.90
C LEU A 55 21.14 0.12 3.88
N GLY A 56 20.42 -0.88 3.40
CA GLY A 56 19.90 -1.96 4.21
C GLY A 56 19.03 -2.93 3.41
N ASN A 57 18.65 -3.99 4.05
CA ASN A 57 17.69 -4.95 3.57
C ASN A 57 16.81 -5.44 4.72
N GLY A 58 15.67 -5.99 4.39
CA GLY A 58 14.75 -6.57 5.37
C GLY A 58 13.64 -7.35 4.69
N THR A 59 12.77 -7.87 5.52
CA THR A 59 11.54 -8.52 5.07
C THR A 59 10.37 -7.86 5.78
N GLN A 60 9.33 -7.55 5.05
CA GLN A 60 8.07 -7.05 5.58
C GLN A 60 6.92 -7.94 5.11
N LEU A 61 5.82 -7.93 5.83
CA LEU A 61 4.64 -8.68 5.49
C LEU A 61 3.66 -7.78 4.72
N SER A 62 3.20 -8.24 3.57
CA SER A 62 2.08 -7.64 2.83
C SER A 62 0.84 -8.44 3.11
N VAL A 63 -0.21 -7.81 3.65
CA VAL A 63 -1.45 -8.46 4.09
C VAL A 63 -2.61 -8.02 3.22
N THR A 64 -3.28 -8.97 2.59
CA THR A 64 -4.43 -8.71 1.72
C THR A 64 -5.73 -9.03 2.45
N TYR A 65 -6.67 -8.10 2.37
CA TYR A 65 -8.04 -8.22 2.87
C TYR A 65 -9.02 -8.22 1.72
N GLY A 66 -10.02 -9.08 1.80
CA GLY A 66 -11.06 -9.20 0.80
C GLY A 66 -12.46 -9.01 1.37
N LYS A 67 -13.38 -8.60 0.50
CA LYS A 67 -14.81 -8.51 0.77
C LYS A 67 -15.55 -8.85 -0.53
N ASP A 68 -16.60 -9.68 -0.44
CA ASP A 68 -17.33 -10.15 -1.60
C ASP A 68 -17.83 -8.99 -2.47
N GLY A 69 -17.53 -9.06 -3.78
CA GLY A 69 -17.92 -8.07 -4.76
C GLY A 69 -17.12 -6.75 -4.74
N MET A 70 -16.07 -6.67 -3.95
CA MET A 70 -15.20 -5.50 -3.81
C MET A 70 -13.76 -5.84 -4.21
N GLU A 71 -13.01 -4.85 -4.67
CA GLU A 71 -11.55 -5.00 -4.86
C GLU A 71 -10.83 -5.19 -3.53
N ASP A 72 -9.76 -5.97 -3.54
CA ASP A 72 -8.98 -6.25 -2.34
C ASP A 72 -8.25 -5.00 -1.82
N VAL A 73 -8.05 -4.93 -0.51
CA VAL A 73 -7.23 -3.92 0.17
C VAL A 73 -5.96 -4.57 0.69
N THR A 74 -4.82 -3.96 0.42
CA THR A 74 -3.52 -4.45 0.89
C THR A 74 -2.97 -3.54 1.97
N PHE A 75 -2.64 -4.12 3.13
CA PHE A 75 -1.91 -3.47 4.21
C PHE A 75 -0.44 -3.86 4.17
N SER A 76 0.45 -2.88 4.20
CA SER A 76 1.90 -3.11 4.24
C SER A 76 2.63 -2.01 5.00
N ALA A 77 3.82 -2.37 5.51
CA ALA A 77 4.79 -1.37 5.91
C ALA A 77 5.44 -0.78 4.65
N GLU A 78 5.70 0.51 4.64
CA GLU A 78 6.34 1.18 3.52
C GLU A 78 7.81 1.43 3.79
N VAL A 79 8.61 1.17 2.77
CA VAL A 79 10.00 1.62 2.71
C VAL A 79 10.00 2.86 1.82
N GLY A 80 10.04 4.01 2.44
CA GLY A 80 10.03 5.36 1.89
C GLY A 80 9.73 5.49 0.39
N MET A 81 8.60 6.04 0.03
CA MET A 81 8.33 6.42 -1.36
C MET A 81 9.07 7.71 -1.68
N ASP A 82 10.05 7.65 -2.57
CA ASP A 82 10.66 8.82 -3.16
C ASP A 82 9.67 9.45 -4.15
N GLY A 83 8.95 10.46 -3.72
CA GLY A 83 8.06 11.22 -4.59
C GLY A 83 7.24 12.24 -3.81
N GLU A 84 7.13 13.45 -4.33
CA GLU A 84 6.24 14.47 -3.79
C GLU A 84 4.80 14.19 -4.26
N LEU A 85 4.12 13.24 -3.61
CA LEU A 85 2.69 13.05 -3.81
C LEU A 85 1.92 14.09 -3.00
N THR A 86 0.88 14.63 -3.62
CA THR A 86 -0.04 15.56 -2.93
C THR A 86 -1.24 14.77 -2.43
N PRO A 87 -1.48 14.74 -1.10
CA PRO A 87 -2.67 14.08 -0.57
C PRO A 87 -3.95 14.80 -1.00
N ALA A 88 -4.97 14.03 -1.37
CA ALA A 88 -6.29 14.56 -1.68
C ALA A 88 -7.05 14.95 -0.40
N GLU A 89 -6.77 14.26 0.70
CA GLU A 89 -7.38 14.51 2.01
C GLU A 89 -6.40 14.12 3.12
N VAL A 90 -6.41 14.88 4.22
CA VAL A 90 -5.62 14.60 5.42
C VAL A 90 -6.56 14.55 6.63
N ARG A 91 -6.37 13.54 7.48
CA ARG A 91 -7.11 13.40 8.75
C ARG A 91 -6.12 13.19 9.89
N THR A 92 -6.39 13.80 11.03
CA THR A 92 -5.63 13.58 12.27
C THR A 92 -6.44 12.73 13.24
N CYS A 93 -5.85 11.61 13.69
CA CYS A 93 -6.42 10.74 14.70
C CYS A 93 -6.40 11.38 16.10
N GLU A 94 -7.12 10.80 17.06
CA GLU A 94 -7.13 11.28 18.45
C GLU A 94 -5.76 11.27 19.13
N ASP A 95 -4.91 10.32 18.75
CA ASP A 95 -3.51 10.19 19.25
C ASP A 95 -2.53 11.16 18.58
N GLY A 96 -2.99 11.96 17.61
CA GLY A 96 -2.17 12.87 16.82
C GLY A 96 -1.57 12.27 15.54
N THR A 97 -1.78 10.99 15.26
CA THR A 97 -1.33 10.36 14.00
C THR A 97 -2.03 11.01 12.81
N GLU A 98 -1.26 11.43 11.82
CA GLU A 98 -1.78 12.02 10.59
C GLU A 98 -1.96 10.92 9.53
N LEU A 99 -3.16 10.86 8.96
CA LEU A 99 -3.52 9.97 7.86
C LEU A 99 -3.59 10.79 6.57
N CYS A 100 -2.84 10.38 5.55
CA CYS A 100 -2.85 11.02 4.24
C CYS A 100 -3.52 10.11 3.22
N PHE A 101 -4.60 10.58 2.60
CA PHE A 101 -5.30 9.88 1.53
C PHE A 101 -4.84 10.39 0.18
N TYR A 102 -4.40 9.45 -0.67
CA TYR A 102 -3.97 9.73 -2.03
C TYR A 102 -4.89 9.06 -3.04
N LYS A 103 -5.22 9.80 -4.09
CA LYS A 103 -5.88 9.27 -5.28
C LYS A 103 -4.89 9.37 -6.43
N LEU A 104 -4.50 8.20 -6.99
CA LEU A 104 -3.57 8.11 -8.09
C LEU A 104 -4.27 7.58 -9.34
N THR A 105 -3.92 8.14 -10.49
CA THR A 105 -4.24 7.56 -11.79
C THR A 105 -3.08 6.68 -12.24
N ASN A 106 -3.35 5.41 -12.50
CA ASN A 106 -2.36 4.45 -12.98
C ASN A 106 -2.66 4.12 -14.44
N LYS A 107 -1.71 4.35 -15.31
CA LYS A 107 -1.78 4.00 -16.73
C LYS A 107 -0.78 2.88 -17.01
N PHE A 108 -1.31 1.74 -17.39
CA PHE A 108 -0.53 0.58 -17.82
C PHE A 108 -0.46 0.57 -19.33
N VAL A 109 0.73 0.39 -19.89
CA VAL A 109 0.96 0.52 -21.32
C VAL A 109 1.88 -0.59 -21.86
N PRO A 110 1.78 -0.94 -23.16
CA PRO A 110 2.73 -1.84 -23.81
C PRO A 110 4.17 -1.33 -23.74
N ALA A 111 5.13 -2.25 -23.86
CA ALA A 111 6.55 -1.93 -23.76
C ALA A 111 7.04 -0.94 -24.84
N ASP A 112 6.37 -0.89 -25.98
CA ASP A 112 6.65 0.01 -27.12
C ASP A 112 5.78 1.27 -27.16
N TYR A 113 5.05 1.56 -26.07
CA TYR A 113 4.17 2.72 -25.97
C TYR A 113 5.00 4.03 -25.97
N GLU A 114 4.60 4.96 -26.81
CA GLU A 114 5.18 6.31 -26.85
C GLU A 114 4.35 7.28 -25.99
N LEU A 115 5.03 8.00 -25.09
CA LEU A 115 4.41 9.02 -24.24
C LEU A 115 3.73 10.12 -25.04
N THR A 116 2.47 10.36 -24.76
CA THR A 116 1.73 11.50 -25.31
C THR A 116 2.05 12.78 -24.52
N GLU A 117 1.71 13.94 -25.09
CA GLU A 117 1.84 15.23 -24.37
C GLU A 117 0.92 15.30 -23.15
N GLU A 118 -0.23 14.62 -23.20
CA GLU A 118 -1.15 14.47 -22.05
C GLU A 118 -0.52 13.67 -20.93
N ASP A 119 0.19 12.57 -21.26
CA ASP A 119 0.90 11.74 -20.26
C ASP A 119 2.01 12.54 -19.57
N LYS A 120 2.79 13.29 -20.34
CA LYS A 120 3.86 14.14 -19.80
C LYS A 120 3.30 15.20 -18.85
N LYS A 121 2.21 15.84 -19.23
CA LYS A 121 1.53 16.80 -18.38
C LYS A 121 0.97 16.16 -17.11
N ALA A 122 0.36 14.98 -17.23
CA ALA A 122 -0.16 14.26 -16.06
C ALA A 122 0.96 13.88 -15.08
N GLN A 123 2.15 13.51 -15.58
CA GLN A 123 3.34 13.27 -14.75
C GLN A 123 3.83 14.53 -14.05
N GLU A 124 3.81 15.70 -14.75
CA GLU A 124 4.17 16.99 -14.17
C GLU A 124 3.17 17.47 -13.11
N ASP A 125 1.88 17.23 -13.34
CA ASP A 125 0.80 17.59 -12.41
C ASP A 125 0.82 16.72 -11.13
N GLY A 126 1.50 15.56 -11.16
CA GLY A 126 1.63 14.62 -10.04
C GLY A 126 0.43 13.67 -9.90
N ASN A 127 0.51 12.73 -8.96
CA ASN A 127 -0.52 11.71 -8.69
C ASN A 127 -0.88 10.85 -9.92
N PHE A 128 0.08 10.66 -10.81
CA PHE A 128 0.00 9.85 -12.01
C PHE A 128 1.17 8.87 -12.07
N ASN A 129 0.85 7.60 -12.26
CA ASN A 129 1.83 6.54 -12.40
C ASN A 129 1.71 5.90 -13.79
N LEU A 130 2.84 5.72 -14.47
CA LEU A 130 2.92 5.04 -15.76
C LEU A 130 3.77 3.78 -15.62
N ALA A 131 3.18 2.64 -15.95
CA ALA A 131 3.85 1.35 -15.91
C ALA A 131 3.84 0.67 -17.30
N TYR A 132 5.01 0.21 -17.73
CA TYR A 132 5.20 -0.49 -19.00
C TYR A 132 5.14 -2.01 -18.81
N GLY A 133 4.66 -2.72 -19.83
CA GLY A 133 4.66 -4.18 -19.90
C GLY A 133 3.27 -4.84 -19.91
N SER A 134 2.21 -4.05 -20.03
CA SER A 134 0.87 -4.59 -20.28
C SER A 134 0.66 -4.93 -21.77
N ASP A 135 -0.31 -5.78 -22.07
CA ASP A 135 -0.65 -6.12 -23.46
C ASP A 135 -1.42 -5.00 -24.18
N LYS A 136 -2.05 -4.11 -23.43
CA LYS A 136 -2.87 -3.00 -23.93
C LYS A 136 -2.80 -1.80 -23.00
N VAL A 137 -3.25 -0.64 -23.49
CA VAL A 137 -3.38 0.55 -22.65
C VAL A 137 -4.58 0.38 -21.72
N GLU A 138 -4.32 0.45 -20.42
CA GLU A 138 -5.34 0.43 -19.37
C GLU A 138 -5.12 1.58 -18.40
N VAL A 139 -6.21 2.20 -17.96
CA VAL A 139 -6.17 3.28 -16.95
C VAL A 139 -7.02 2.85 -15.76
N MET A 140 -6.42 2.88 -14.58
CA MET A 140 -7.08 2.51 -13.32
C MET A 140 -6.80 3.57 -12.26
N THR A 141 -7.81 3.88 -11.45
CA THR A 141 -7.62 4.67 -10.23
C THR A 141 -7.17 3.77 -9.09
N SER A 142 -6.25 4.23 -8.26
CA SER A 142 -5.92 3.60 -6.98
C SER A 142 -6.07 4.60 -5.84
N TYR A 143 -6.44 4.08 -4.68
CA TYR A 143 -6.53 4.80 -3.42
C TYR A 143 -5.51 4.27 -2.44
N THR A 144 -4.83 5.17 -1.73
CA THR A 144 -3.86 4.82 -0.70
C THR A 144 -4.08 5.71 0.52
N VAL A 145 -4.07 5.11 1.70
CA VAL A 145 -3.94 5.84 2.97
C VAL A 145 -2.59 5.52 3.57
N GLU A 146 -1.83 6.54 3.88
CA GLU A 146 -0.49 6.42 4.47
C GLU A 146 -0.43 7.10 5.84
N TRP A 147 0.36 6.52 6.74
CA TRP A 147 0.66 7.09 8.06
C TRP A 147 2.00 6.62 8.60
N ASN A 148 2.49 7.28 9.63
CA ASN A 148 3.69 6.90 10.34
C ASN A 148 3.38 6.54 11.80
N MET A 149 3.99 5.49 12.29
CA MET A 149 4.02 5.12 13.71
C MET A 149 5.44 4.70 14.08
N ASP A 150 5.98 5.27 15.16
CA ASP A 150 7.31 4.94 15.68
C ASP A 150 8.44 5.01 14.63
N GLY A 151 8.33 5.95 13.68
CA GLY A 151 9.31 6.16 12.62
C GLY A 151 9.21 5.22 11.42
N GLN A 152 8.21 4.35 11.38
CA GLN A 152 7.91 3.46 10.26
C GLN A 152 6.65 3.92 9.54
N GLY A 153 6.70 3.97 8.20
CA GLY A 153 5.56 4.21 7.33
C GLY A 153 4.71 2.96 7.15
N TYR A 154 3.40 3.17 7.02
CA TYR A 154 2.40 2.13 6.74
C TYR A 154 1.41 2.61 5.70
N SER A 155 0.83 1.69 4.94
CA SER A 155 -0.19 2.00 3.96
C SER A 155 -1.30 0.97 3.88
N LEU A 156 -2.48 1.47 3.49
CA LEU A 156 -3.59 0.69 2.94
C LEU A 156 -3.75 1.09 1.48
N PHE A 157 -3.68 0.14 0.59
CA PHE A 157 -3.74 0.35 -0.85
C PHE A 157 -4.86 -0.46 -1.49
N LYS A 158 -5.57 0.13 -2.46
CA LYS A 158 -6.51 -0.61 -3.32
C LYS A 158 -6.60 -0.03 -4.73
N PHE A 159 -6.88 -0.88 -5.71
CA PHE A 159 -7.35 -0.45 -7.02
C PHE A 159 -8.88 -0.23 -7.00
N GLY A 160 -9.36 0.64 -7.91
CA GLY A 160 -10.78 0.93 -8.04
C GLY A 160 -11.29 1.99 -7.07
N GLU A 161 -12.52 2.42 -7.28
CA GLU A 161 -13.18 3.51 -6.53
C GLU A 161 -14.40 3.02 -5.74
N ASP A 162 -14.50 1.71 -5.51
CA ASP A 162 -15.63 1.06 -4.83
C ASP A 162 -15.60 1.18 -3.30
N LEU A 163 -14.52 1.76 -2.74
CA LEU A 163 -14.37 2.06 -1.31
C LEU A 163 -13.94 3.52 -1.15
N GLY A 164 -14.70 4.31 -0.41
CA GLY A 164 -14.43 5.73 -0.23
C GLY A 164 -13.31 6.03 0.77
N ALA A 165 -12.85 7.29 0.78
CA ALA A 165 -11.82 7.77 1.69
C ALA A 165 -12.20 7.55 3.16
N GLU A 166 -13.46 7.84 3.55
CA GLU A 166 -13.97 7.65 4.91
C GLU A 166 -13.78 6.21 5.43
N GLU A 167 -14.10 5.22 4.59
CA GLU A 167 -13.97 3.81 4.97
C GLU A 167 -12.49 3.39 5.08
N MET A 168 -11.62 3.88 4.18
CA MET A 168 -10.19 3.61 4.24
C MET A 168 -9.54 4.29 5.45
N PHE A 169 -9.92 5.51 5.79
CA PHE A 169 -9.51 6.14 7.04
C PHE A 169 -9.95 5.33 8.26
N GLY A 170 -11.20 4.86 8.27
CA GLY A 170 -11.72 4.00 9.33
C GLY A 170 -10.91 2.71 9.52
N MET A 171 -10.51 2.06 8.43
CA MET A 171 -9.64 0.87 8.47
C MET A 171 -8.27 1.21 9.06
N ALA A 172 -7.64 2.31 8.66
CA ALA A 172 -6.37 2.76 9.22
C ALA A 172 -6.48 3.06 10.72
N GLU A 173 -7.54 3.75 11.14
CA GLU A 173 -7.83 4.04 12.55
C GLU A 173 -8.01 2.74 13.38
N GLU A 174 -8.65 1.71 12.84
CA GLU A 174 -8.77 0.40 13.50
C GLU A 174 -7.40 -0.27 13.71
N ILE A 175 -6.49 -0.19 12.72
CA ILE A 175 -5.13 -0.69 12.85
C ILE A 175 -4.38 0.07 13.94
N ILE A 176 -4.44 1.40 13.93
CA ILE A 176 -3.76 2.27 14.90
C ILE A 176 -4.30 2.01 16.31
N ALA A 177 -5.60 1.92 16.49
CA ALA A 177 -6.23 1.63 17.78
C ALA A 177 -5.86 0.25 18.33
N GLY A 178 -5.63 -0.73 17.46
CA GLY A 178 -5.18 -2.07 17.82
C GLY A 178 -3.79 -2.14 18.44
N GLN A 179 -2.93 -1.11 18.25
CA GLN A 179 -1.59 -1.03 18.83
C GLN A 179 -1.58 -0.56 20.29
N SER A 180 -2.69 -0.05 20.78
CA SER A 180 -2.79 0.57 22.12
C SER A 180 -2.95 -0.42 23.29
N LYS A 181 -2.75 -1.70 23.05
CA LYS A 181 -3.00 -2.78 24.03
C LYS A 181 -1.74 -3.47 24.49
#